data_8e5ede843f2d6c467ca5427f27ac76da
#
_entry.id   8e5ede843f2d6c467ca5427f27ac76da
#
_cell.length_a   1.000
_cell.length_b   1.000
_cell.length_c   1.000
_cell.angle_alpha   90.00
_cell.angle_beta   90.00
_cell.angle_gamma   90.00
#
_symmetry.space_group_name_H-M   'P 1'
#
loop_
_entity.id
_entity.type
_entity.pdbx_description
1 polymer ?
#
loop_
_entity_poly.entity_id
_entity_poly.type
_entity_poly.pdbx_seq_one_letter_code
_entity_poly.pdbx_strand_id
1 'polypeptide(L)'
;MLNIIGIAGKKQSGKNTMANYMLGHVLKRMGNISDFSINEKGELVIKTTVDESTEYGLLDITRKDSAFIEYAHHSMWPHVKLYSFADGLKHLCMEFFDLSFEQVYGTDDQKNTETGVYWRDLPTPFSKIKSKKMTARELLQYFGTDIMRKMNTDVWVNHTLRTIKSEQSSLAIIADVRFPNEVESIKSAGGKVIRLTREFKEDGHSSETALDKDNYDWSNFDLIIDNASNSTEDFCRQIDGVLNKLELTC
;
A
#
# COMPACT_ATOMS: atom_id res chain seq x y z
N MET A 1 0.07 -17.31 14.41
CA MET A 1 1.02 -17.42 13.28
C MET A 1 0.91 -16.12 12.50
N LEU A 2 2.01 -15.49 12.11
CA LEU A 2 1.99 -14.26 11.33
C LEU A 2 1.54 -14.55 9.90
N ASN A 3 0.46 -13.91 9.44
CA ASN A 3 -0.01 -13.98 8.06
C ASN A 3 0.40 -12.72 7.30
N ILE A 4 0.99 -12.88 6.11
CA ILE A 4 1.36 -11.77 5.25
C ILE A 4 0.56 -11.87 3.94
N ILE A 5 -0.14 -10.80 3.58
CA ILE A 5 -0.87 -10.70 2.31
C ILE A 5 -0.31 -9.53 1.52
N GLY A 6 0.25 -9.82 0.35
CA GLY A 6 0.63 -8.83 -0.64
C GLY A 6 -0.49 -8.58 -1.65
N ILE A 7 -0.75 -7.32 -1.99
CA ILE A 7 -1.71 -6.94 -3.02
C ILE A 7 -0.95 -6.28 -4.17
N ALA A 8 -0.93 -6.95 -5.32
CA ALA A 8 -0.30 -6.49 -6.54
C ALA A 8 -1.32 -5.93 -7.53
N GLY A 9 -0.94 -4.93 -8.30
CA GLY A 9 -1.81 -4.32 -9.32
C GLY A 9 -1.29 -2.96 -9.75
N LYS A 10 -1.72 -2.50 -10.92
CA LYS A 10 -1.36 -1.19 -11.46
C LYS A 10 -1.90 -0.04 -10.59
N LYS A 11 -1.43 1.17 -10.83
CA LYS A 11 -1.98 2.38 -10.20
C LYS A 11 -3.51 2.40 -10.38
N GLN A 12 -4.25 2.79 -9.33
CA GLN A 12 -5.73 2.86 -9.30
C GLN A 12 -6.48 1.53 -9.51
N SER A 13 -5.80 0.37 -9.48
CA SER A 13 -6.45 -0.93 -9.65
C SER A 13 -7.32 -1.38 -8.48
N GLY A 14 -7.45 -0.61 -7.40
CA GLY A 14 -8.26 -0.96 -6.22
C GLY A 14 -7.49 -1.61 -5.07
N LYS A 15 -6.15 -1.59 -5.08
CA LYS A 15 -5.31 -2.17 -4.01
C LYS A 15 -5.65 -1.62 -2.62
N ASN A 16 -5.77 -0.29 -2.51
CA ASN A 16 -6.12 0.36 -1.24
C ASN A 16 -7.54 0.01 -0.80
N THR A 17 -8.49 -0.05 -1.74
CA THR A 17 -9.88 -0.48 -1.48
C THR A 17 -9.90 -1.88 -0.89
N MET A 18 -9.16 -2.81 -1.50
CA MET A 18 -9.03 -4.18 -0.99
C MET A 18 -8.39 -4.22 0.39
N ALA A 19 -7.30 -3.50 0.60
CA ALA A 19 -6.62 -3.43 1.90
C ALA A 19 -7.54 -2.85 2.99
N ASN A 20 -8.27 -1.79 2.68
CA ASN A 20 -9.24 -1.16 3.59
C ASN A 20 -10.41 -2.12 3.93
N TYR A 21 -10.90 -2.86 2.94
CA TYR A 21 -11.95 -3.85 3.17
C TYR A 21 -11.47 -4.97 4.08
N MET A 22 -10.29 -5.53 3.83
CA MET A 22 -9.69 -6.56 4.66
C MET A 22 -9.45 -6.06 6.09
N LEU A 23 -8.98 -4.81 6.25
CA LEU A 23 -8.82 -4.16 7.54
C LEU A 23 -10.16 -4.07 8.29
N GLY A 24 -11.21 -3.53 7.66
CA GLY A 24 -12.55 -3.42 8.23
C GLY A 24 -13.12 -4.78 8.63
N HIS A 25 -12.93 -5.81 7.79
CA HIS A 25 -13.37 -7.18 8.07
C HIS A 25 -12.72 -7.73 9.36
N VAL A 26 -11.40 -7.57 9.50
CA VAL A 26 -10.68 -8.04 10.70
C VAL A 26 -11.11 -7.26 11.94
N LEU A 27 -11.21 -5.93 11.87
CA LEU A 27 -11.62 -5.10 13.00
C LEU A 27 -13.05 -5.42 13.47
N LYS A 28 -13.99 -5.67 12.54
CA LYS A 28 -15.35 -6.12 12.86
C LYS A 28 -15.34 -7.47 13.56
N ARG A 29 -14.57 -8.43 13.03
CA ARG A 29 -14.44 -9.76 13.63
C ARG A 29 -13.85 -9.73 15.04
N MET A 30 -12.90 -8.85 15.31
CA MET A 30 -12.29 -8.67 16.62
C MET A 30 -13.19 -7.86 17.60
N GLY A 31 -14.35 -7.37 17.14
CA GLY A 31 -15.24 -6.57 17.97
C GLY A 31 -14.78 -5.13 18.19
N ASN A 32 -13.74 -4.67 17.48
CA ASN A 32 -13.25 -3.29 17.60
C ASN A 32 -14.21 -2.28 16.97
N ILE A 33 -15.02 -2.72 16.01
CA ILE A 33 -16.06 -1.94 15.35
C ILE A 33 -17.32 -2.80 15.21
N SER A 34 -18.50 -2.17 15.22
CA SER A 34 -19.78 -2.90 15.08
C SER A 34 -20.09 -3.27 13.64
N ASP A 35 -19.72 -2.42 12.68
CA ASP A 35 -19.86 -2.66 11.24
C ASP A 35 -18.93 -1.76 10.44
N PHE A 36 -18.82 -1.99 9.12
CA PHE A 36 -18.05 -1.16 8.21
C PHE A 36 -18.60 -1.19 6.79
N SER A 37 -18.24 -0.20 6.01
CA SER A 37 -18.47 -0.14 4.56
C SER A 37 -17.29 0.50 3.85
N ILE A 38 -17.24 0.34 2.54
CA ILE A 38 -16.29 1.06 1.68
C ILE A 38 -17.09 2.09 0.88
N ASN A 39 -16.66 3.35 0.93
CA ASN A 39 -17.27 4.40 0.15
C ASN A 39 -16.85 4.37 -1.33
N GLU A 40 -17.42 5.24 -2.16
CA GLU A 40 -17.12 5.33 -3.60
C GLU A 40 -15.65 5.64 -3.91
N LYS A 41 -14.92 6.24 -2.96
CA LYS A 41 -13.48 6.54 -3.08
C LYS A 41 -12.59 5.36 -2.66
N GLY A 42 -13.19 4.24 -2.19
CA GLY A 42 -12.45 3.09 -1.67
C GLY A 42 -11.93 3.26 -0.25
N GLU A 43 -12.46 4.24 0.50
CA GLU A 43 -12.07 4.53 1.87
C GLU A 43 -12.93 3.75 2.86
N LEU A 44 -12.34 3.37 4.00
CA LEU A 44 -13.01 2.60 5.04
C LEU A 44 -13.87 3.50 5.93
N VAL A 45 -15.17 3.27 5.91
CA VAL A 45 -16.14 3.88 6.82
C VAL A 45 -16.47 2.86 7.90
N ILE A 46 -16.22 3.19 9.15
CA ILE A 46 -16.52 2.33 10.30
C ILE A 46 -17.77 2.80 11.03
N LYS A 47 -18.48 1.85 11.59
CA LYS A 47 -19.61 2.06 12.48
C LYS A 47 -19.20 1.66 13.89
N THR A 48 -19.27 2.61 14.80
CA THR A 48 -18.96 2.40 16.22
C THR A 48 -20.20 2.71 17.06
N THR A 49 -20.29 2.10 18.25
CA THR A 49 -21.34 2.41 19.22
C THR A 49 -20.65 2.96 20.47
N VAL A 50 -20.96 4.21 20.78
CA VAL A 50 -20.46 4.90 21.96
C VAL A 50 -21.67 5.40 22.75
N ASP A 51 -21.77 5.03 24.04
CA ASP A 51 -22.85 5.46 24.94
C ASP A 51 -24.26 5.34 24.31
N GLU A 52 -24.57 4.17 23.72
CA GLU A 52 -25.83 3.85 23.03
C GLU A 52 -26.07 4.64 21.73
N SER A 53 -25.21 5.58 21.38
CA SER A 53 -25.25 6.26 20.07
C SER A 53 -24.46 5.48 19.01
N THR A 54 -24.97 5.48 17.79
CA THR A 54 -24.28 4.89 16.64
C THR A 54 -23.65 5.99 15.82
N GLU A 55 -22.34 5.92 15.65
CA GLU A 55 -21.59 6.88 14.84
C GLU A 55 -20.95 6.20 13.63
N TYR A 56 -20.88 6.94 12.54
CA TYR A 56 -20.18 6.55 11.30
C TYR A 56 -19.04 7.54 11.05
N GLY A 57 -17.85 7.03 10.77
CA GLY A 57 -16.71 7.88 10.48
C GLY A 57 -15.70 7.21 9.56
N LEU A 58 -14.94 8.03 8.85
CA LEU A 58 -13.80 7.53 8.08
C LEU A 58 -12.70 7.08 9.04
N LEU A 59 -12.22 5.85 8.83
CA LEU A 59 -11.01 5.38 9.49
C LEU A 59 -9.78 5.78 8.65
N ASP A 60 -9.24 6.94 8.95
CA ASP A 60 -7.99 7.39 8.34
C ASP A 60 -6.79 6.78 9.07
N ILE A 61 -6.22 5.72 8.49
CA ILE A 61 -5.04 5.03 9.03
C ILE A 61 -3.74 5.81 8.87
N THR A 62 -3.76 6.93 8.16
CA THR A 62 -2.58 7.79 7.97
C THR A 62 -2.40 8.81 9.09
N ARG A 63 -3.36 8.92 10.00
CA ARG A 63 -3.31 9.80 11.17
C ARG A 63 -2.06 9.56 12.02
N LYS A 64 -1.52 10.65 12.57
CA LYS A 64 -0.30 10.66 13.40
C LYS A 64 -0.53 11.27 14.79
N ASP A 65 -1.76 11.69 15.10
CA ASP A 65 -2.08 12.19 16.42
C ASP A 65 -2.00 11.09 17.49
N SER A 66 -1.67 11.49 18.71
CA SER A 66 -1.42 10.56 19.81
C SER A 66 -2.63 9.68 20.14
N ALA A 67 -3.85 10.21 20.08
CA ALA A 67 -5.07 9.46 20.37
C ALA A 67 -5.28 8.32 19.36
N PHE A 68 -5.06 8.59 18.06
CA PHE A 68 -5.15 7.53 17.06
C PHE A 68 -4.04 6.49 17.21
N ILE A 69 -2.80 6.92 17.44
CA ILE A 69 -1.66 6.00 17.63
C ILE A 69 -1.89 5.08 18.82
N GLU A 70 -2.37 5.62 19.95
CA GLU A 70 -2.69 4.85 21.15
C GLU A 70 -3.80 3.81 20.88
N TYR A 71 -4.90 4.24 20.27
CA TYR A 71 -5.98 3.34 19.85
C TYR A 71 -5.46 2.25 18.90
N ALA A 72 -4.73 2.62 17.87
CA ALA A 72 -4.22 1.67 16.89
C ALA A 72 -3.26 0.66 17.52
N HIS A 73 -2.38 1.10 18.41
CA HIS A 73 -1.43 0.24 19.10
C HIS A 73 -2.11 -0.82 19.98
N HIS A 74 -3.18 -0.45 20.68
CA HIS A 74 -3.88 -1.36 21.59
C HIS A 74 -4.96 -2.20 20.92
N SER A 75 -5.66 -1.64 19.93
CA SER A 75 -6.89 -2.22 19.40
C SER A 75 -6.81 -2.68 17.94
N MET A 76 -5.91 -2.14 17.13
CA MET A 76 -5.82 -2.45 15.70
C MET A 76 -4.58 -3.28 15.36
N TRP A 77 -3.40 -2.71 15.60
CA TRP A 77 -2.13 -3.24 15.11
C TRP A 77 -1.76 -4.64 15.64
N PRO A 78 -2.18 -5.09 16.84
CA PRO A 78 -1.97 -6.48 17.24
C PRO A 78 -2.69 -7.48 16.32
N HIS A 79 -3.81 -7.09 15.73
CA HIS A 79 -4.66 -7.95 14.90
C HIS A 79 -4.37 -7.79 13.41
N VAL A 80 -4.31 -6.54 12.93
CA VAL A 80 -4.08 -6.23 11.51
C VAL A 80 -3.38 -4.89 11.37
N LYS A 81 -2.37 -4.85 10.49
CA LYS A 81 -1.68 -3.60 10.13
C LYS A 81 -1.40 -3.56 8.64
N LEU A 82 -1.61 -2.38 8.05
CA LEU A 82 -1.26 -2.09 6.68
C LEU A 82 0.19 -1.60 6.60
N TYR A 83 0.91 -2.12 5.62
CA TYR A 83 2.29 -1.77 5.30
C TYR A 83 2.43 -1.41 3.83
N SER A 84 3.47 -0.66 3.53
CA SER A 84 3.88 -0.34 2.17
C SER A 84 5.40 -0.52 2.03
N PHE A 85 5.85 -1.13 0.94
CA PHE A 85 7.28 -1.17 0.62
C PHE A 85 7.86 0.23 0.41
N ALA A 86 7.02 1.17 0.01
CA ALA A 86 7.41 2.56 -0.16
C ALA A 86 7.51 3.36 1.15
N ASP A 87 7.07 2.84 2.32
CA ASP A 87 7.06 3.65 3.55
C ASP A 87 8.46 4.06 4.02
N GLY A 88 9.42 3.15 3.97
CA GLY A 88 10.82 3.48 4.28
C GLY A 88 11.38 4.55 3.36
N LEU A 89 11.13 4.46 2.06
CA LEU A 89 11.50 5.48 1.08
C LEU A 89 10.86 6.83 1.39
N LYS A 90 9.57 6.84 1.68
CA LYS A 90 8.79 8.05 1.98
C LYS A 90 9.33 8.76 3.21
N HIS A 91 9.60 8.03 4.30
CA HIS A 91 10.18 8.58 5.52
C HIS A 91 11.57 9.20 5.25
N LEU A 92 12.44 8.49 4.52
CA LEU A 92 13.75 9.04 4.16
C LEU A 92 13.63 10.32 3.31
N CYS A 93 12.69 10.36 2.37
CA CYS A 93 12.51 11.54 1.53
C CYS A 93 11.92 12.74 2.30
N MET A 94 11.07 12.51 3.28
CA MET A 94 10.60 13.57 4.18
C MET A 94 11.75 14.10 5.05
N GLU A 95 12.58 13.21 5.59
CA GLU A 95 13.66 13.58 6.50
C GLU A 95 14.85 14.25 5.76
N PHE A 96 15.27 13.73 4.60
CA PHE A 96 16.50 14.17 3.93
C PHE A 96 16.26 15.25 2.86
N PHE A 97 15.07 15.29 2.26
CA PHE A 97 14.73 16.22 1.18
C PHE A 97 13.62 17.21 1.55
N ASP A 98 13.22 17.24 2.83
CA ASP A 98 12.20 18.14 3.36
C ASP A 98 10.87 18.05 2.58
N LEU A 99 10.48 16.85 2.16
CA LEU A 99 9.17 16.65 1.55
C LEU A 99 8.06 16.73 2.60
N SER A 100 6.98 17.45 2.28
CA SER A 100 5.82 17.49 3.16
C SER A 100 5.06 16.17 3.17
N PHE A 101 4.22 15.97 4.19
CA PHE A 101 3.33 14.81 4.28
C PHE A 101 2.41 14.70 3.05
N GLU A 102 1.86 15.83 2.57
CA GLU A 102 1.00 15.88 1.41
C GLU A 102 1.74 15.50 0.12
N GLN A 103 2.98 15.92 -0.02
CA GLN A 103 3.83 15.55 -1.17
C GLN A 103 4.10 14.05 -1.24
N VAL A 104 4.08 13.36 -0.10
CA VAL A 104 4.42 11.94 0.01
C VAL A 104 3.19 11.05 0.06
N TYR A 105 2.18 11.41 0.85
CA TYR A 105 0.97 10.61 1.09
C TYR A 105 -0.30 11.19 0.47
N GLY A 106 -0.29 12.45 0.03
CA GLY A 106 -1.46 13.15 -0.47
C GLY A 106 -1.97 12.70 -1.85
N THR A 107 -2.74 13.57 -2.48
CA THR A 107 -3.35 13.36 -3.80
C THR A 107 -2.31 13.32 -4.91
N ASP A 108 -2.72 12.92 -6.12
CA ASP A 108 -1.84 12.97 -7.30
C ASP A 108 -1.34 14.39 -7.59
N ASP A 109 -2.18 15.42 -7.42
CA ASP A 109 -1.79 16.81 -7.62
C ASP A 109 -0.74 17.24 -6.59
N GLN A 110 -0.92 16.90 -5.32
CA GLN A 110 0.04 17.18 -4.25
C GLN A 110 1.39 16.49 -4.49
N LYS A 111 1.38 15.23 -4.94
CA LYS A 111 2.60 14.49 -5.30
C LYS A 111 3.30 15.04 -6.54
N ASN A 112 2.61 15.75 -7.39
CA ASN A 112 3.18 16.39 -8.59
C ASN A 112 3.64 17.85 -8.32
N THR A 113 3.63 18.32 -7.07
CA THR A 113 4.23 19.62 -6.71
C THR A 113 5.76 19.55 -6.74
N GLU A 114 6.39 20.69 -7.02
CA GLU A 114 7.85 20.80 -7.09
C GLU A 114 8.51 20.65 -5.70
N THR A 115 9.70 20.07 -5.71
CA THR A 115 10.58 19.94 -4.54
C THR A 115 11.69 21.00 -4.55
N GLY A 116 12.56 20.96 -3.53
CA GLY A 116 13.81 21.74 -3.51
C GLY A 116 14.92 21.19 -4.40
N VAL A 117 14.76 19.98 -4.99
CA VAL A 117 15.78 19.29 -5.76
C VAL A 117 15.67 19.60 -7.25
N TYR A 118 16.78 19.94 -7.90
CA TYR A 118 16.83 20.20 -9.34
C TYR A 118 17.44 19.02 -10.08
N TRP A 119 16.91 18.72 -11.27
CA TRP A 119 17.48 17.69 -12.16
C TRP A 119 18.95 17.92 -12.51
N ARG A 120 19.39 19.20 -12.61
CA ARG A 120 20.78 19.57 -12.88
C ARG A 120 21.76 19.16 -11.79
N ASP A 121 21.29 18.98 -10.55
CA ASP A 121 22.13 18.67 -9.39
C ASP A 121 22.41 17.17 -9.27
N LEU A 122 21.74 16.37 -10.13
CA LEU A 122 21.92 14.92 -10.16
C LEU A 122 23.17 14.52 -10.97
N PRO A 123 23.78 13.35 -10.68
CA PRO A 123 24.85 12.81 -11.51
C PRO A 123 24.41 12.61 -12.97
N THR A 124 25.34 12.79 -13.91
CA THR A 124 25.10 12.47 -15.33
C THR A 124 24.66 11.00 -15.48
N PRO A 125 23.73 10.65 -16.38
CA PRO A 125 23.26 11.39 -17.56
C PRO A 125 22.04 12.30 -17.37
N PHE A 126 21.54 12.46 -16.17
CA PHE A 126 20.28 13.17 -15.87
C PHE A 126 20.40 14.69 -15.97
N SER A 127 21.60 15.23 -16.04
CA SER A 127 21.89 16.68 -16.12
C SER A 127 21.39 17.37 -17.41
N LYS A 128 20.76 16.64 -18.35
CA LYS A 128 20.27 17.22 -19.62
C LYS A 128 19.05 18.15 -19.43
N ILE A 129 18.31 18.03 -18.33
CA ILE A 129 17.15 18.87 -18.01
C ILE A 129 17.57 19.93 -16.98
N LYS A 130 18.39 20.87 -17.41
CA LYS A 130 19.20 21.74 -16.53
C LYS A 130 18.46 22.72 -15.63
N SER A 131 17.19 23.06 -15.88
CA SER A 131 16.51 24.15 -15.16
C SER A 131 15.24 23.72 -14.41
N LYS A 132 14.78 22.49 -14.58
CA LYS A 132 13.53 22.00 -13.97
C LYS A 132 13.80 21.42 -12.58
N LYS A 133 12.96 21.81 -11.61
CA LYS A 133 12.87 21.11 -10.33
C LYS A 133 12.20 19.76 -10.50
N MET A 134 12.57 18.82 -9.67
CA MET A 134 11.86 17.55 -9.58
C MET A 134 10.54 17.75 -8.84
N THR A 135 9.48 17.08 -9.32
CA THR A 135 8.31 16.89 -8.48
C THR A 135 8.59 15.87 -7.38
N ALA A 136 7.77 15.87 -6.32
CA ALA A 136 7.92 14.88 -5.25
C ALA A 136 7.80 13.45 -5.80
N ARG A 137 6.88 13.20 -6.75
CA ARG A 137 6.75 11.91 -7.45
C ARG A 137 8.02 11.52 -8.19
N GLU A 138 8.59 12.44 -8.98
CA GLU A 138 9.82 12.20 -9.72
C GLU A 138 10.98 11.89 -8.77
N LEU A 139 11.10 12.62 -7.65
CA LEU A 139 12.14 12.39 -6.65
C LEU A 139 11.99 11.02 -5.97
N LEU A 140 10.78 10.65 -5.54
CA LEU A 140 10.50 9.35 -4.95
C LEU A 140 10.83 8.20 -5.92
N GLN A 141 10.43 8.31 -7.18
CA GLN A 141 10.72 7.30 -8.20
C GLN A 141 12.24 7.18 -8.46
N TYR A 142 12.90 8.31 -8.66
CA TYR A 142 14.34 8.34 -8.93
C TYR A 142 15.15 7.81 -7.74
N PHE A 143 14.94 8.37 -6.55
CA PHE A 143 15.67 7.96 -5.35
C PHE A 143 15.37 6.50 -4.98
N GLY A 144 14.09 6.12 -5.01
CA GLY A 144 13.66 4.79 -4.62
C GLY A 144 14.11 3.70 -5.59
N THR A 145 13.98 3.93 -6.90
CA THR A 145 14.23 2.91 -7.92
C THR A 145 15.63 3.08 -8.53
N ASP A 146 15.96 4.27 -9.02
CA ASP A 146 17.18 4.45 -9.80
C ASP A 146 18.44 4.58 -8.96
N ILE A 147 18.31 4.87 -7.66
CA ILE A 147 19.45 4.90 -6.72
C ILE A 147 19.38 3.69 -5.79
N MET A 148 18.41 3.66 -4.88
CA MET A 148 18.42 2.72 -3.77
C MET A 148 18.28 1.26 -4.22
N ARG A 149 17.37 0.96 -5.15
CA ARG A 149 17.20 -0.42 -5.68
C ARG A 149 18.39 -0.84 -6.57
N LYS A 150 19.11 0.09 -7.21
CA LYS A 150 20.36 -0.25 -7.92
C LYS A 150 21.50 -0.60 -6.96
N MET A 151 21.53 0.00 -5.77
CA MET A 151 22.49 -0.37 -4.73
C MET A 151 22.13 -1.71 -4.08
N ASN A 152 20.85 -1.94 -3.81
CA ASN A 152 20.35 -3.18 -3.24
C ASN A 152 18.87 -3.34 -3.67
N THR A 153 18.61 -4.30 -4.54
CA THR A 153 17.28 -4.58 -5.10
C THR A 153 16.22 -4.81 -4.02
N ASP A 154 16.61 -5.42 -2.90
CA ASP A 154 15.72 -5.84 -1.81
C ASP A 154 15.67 -4.84 -0.65
N VAL A 155 16.24 -3.65 -0.78
CA VAL A 155 16.36 -2.68 0.32
C VAL A 155 15.01 -2.40 1.00
N TRP A 156 13.97 -2.13 0.22
CA TRP A 156 12.64 -1.82 0.72
C TRP A 156 11.89 -3.05 1.25
N VAL A 157 12.03 -4.16 0.55
CA VAL A 157 11.48 -5.46 0.96
C VAL A 157 12.05 -5.88 2.31
N ASN A 158 13.37 -5.87 2.44
CA ASN A 158 14.05 -6.23 3.68
C ASN A 158 13.70 -5.31 4.84
N HIS A 159 13.54 -4.01 4.57
CA HIS A 159 13.08 -3.05 5.58
C HIS A 159 11.67 -3.42 6.07
N THR A 160 10.71 -3.54 5.15
CA THR A 160 9.30 -3.80 5.49
C THR A 160 9.11 -5.15 6.16
N LEU A 161 9.73 -6.24 5.66
CA LEU A 161 9.60 -7.56 6.29
C LEU A 161 10.23 -7.63 7.68
N ARG A 162 11.33 -6.91 7.92
CA ARG A 162 11.89 -6.78 9.28
C ARG A 162 10.94 -6.04 10.22
N THR A 163 10.32 -4.96 9.74
CA THR A 163 9.31 -4.19 10.50
C THR A 163 8.13 -5.07 10.86
N ILE A 164 7.55 -5.78 9.89
CA ILE A 164 6.44 -6.73 10.11
C ILE A 164 6.83 -7.77 11.16
N LYS A 165 8.03 -8.34 11.05
CA LYS A 165 8.53 -9.33 12.00
C LYS A 165 8.72 -8.77 13.41
N SER A 166 9.13 -7.52 13.55
CA SER A 166 9.33 -6.88 14.86
C SER A 166 8.02 -6.48 15.53
N GLU A 167 7.02 -6.05 14.74
CA GLU A 167 5.72 -5.58 15.25
C GLU A 167 4.73 -6.72 15.53
N GLN A 168 4.90 -7.88 14.90
CA GLN A 168 4.15 -9.12 15.17
C GLN A 168 2.62 -8.99 15.06
N SER A 169 2.09 -8.13 14.19
CA SER A 169 0.65 -8.11 13.88
C SER A 169 0.20 -9.48 13.37
N SER A 170 -0.96 -9.97 13.81
CA SER A 170 -1.48 -11.28 13.36
C SER A 170 -1.68 -11.35 11.85
N LEU A 171 -2.08 -10.23 11.22
CA LEU A 171 -2.20 -10.07 9.78
C LEU A 171 -1.46 -8.79 9.32
N ALA A 172 -0.46 -8.97 8.47
CA ALA A 172 0.22 -7.89 7.77
C ALA A 172 -0.29 -7.79 6.32
N ILE A 173 -0.81 -6.65 5.90
CA ILE A 173 -1.28 -6.40 4.53
C ILE A 173 -0.33 -5.41 3.86
N ILE A 174 0.29 -5.79 2.74
CA ILE A 174 1.18 -4.94 1.94
C ILE A 174 0.44 -4.54 0.66
N ALA A 175 0.06 -3.26 0.55
CA ALA A 175 -0.86 -2.78 -0.49
C ALA A 175 -0.18 -2.24 -1.76
N ASP A 176 1.13 -2.39 -1.92
CA ASP A 176 1.87 -1.77 -3.02
C ASP A 176 2.90 -2.70 -3.67
N VAL A 177 2.59 -3.99 -3.79
CA VAL A 177 3.47 -4.96 -4.46
C VAL A 177 3.56 -4.65 -5.95
N ARG A 178 4.79 -4.42 -6.46
CA ARG A 178 5.06 -3.94 -7.82
C ARG A 178 6.17 -4.67 -8.55
N PHE A 179 7.02 -5.43 -7.85
CA PHE A 179 8.20 -6.07 -8.44
C PHE A 179 8.26 -7.58 -8.16
N PRO A 180 8.87 -8.38 -9.05
CA PRO A 180 9.04 -9.82 -8.85
C PRO A 180 9.68 -10.21 -7.52
N ASN A 181 10.77 -9.55 -7.12
CA ASN A 181 11.45 -9.82 -5.86
C ASN A 181 10.58 -9.55 -4.62
N GLU A 182 9.62 -8.63 -4.71
CA GLU A 182 8.63 -8.38 -3.65
C GLU A 182 7.67 -9.56 -3.50
N VAL A 183 7.18 -10.09 -4.63
CA VAL A 183 6.33 -11.31 -4.65
C VAL A 183 7.08 -12.50 -4.06
N GLU A 184 8.30 -12.75 -4.53
CA GLU A 184 9.14 -13.87 -4.07
C GLU A 184 9.44 -13.78 -2.58
N SER A 185 9.75 -12.57 -2.09
CA SER A 185 10.08 -12.35 -0.68
C SER A 185 8.87 -12.55 0.24
N ILE A 186 7.68 -12.09 -0.16
CA ILE A 186 6.44 -12.33 0.58
C ILE A 186 6.18 -13.85 0.66
N LYS A 187 6.27 -14.56 -0.46
CA LYS A 187 6.04 -16.01 -0.51
C LYS A 187 7.09 -16.77 0.30
N SER A 188 8.35 -16.39 0.23
CA SER A 188 9.43 -16.97 1.04
C SER A 188 9.23 -16.75 2.55
N ALA A 189 8.56 -15.67 2.93
CA ALA A 189 8.14 -15.41 4.31
C ALA A 189 6.86 -16.18 4.73
N GLY A 190 6.33 -17.07 3.86
CA GLY A 190 5.09 -17.82 4.11
C GLY A 190 3.81 -17.03 3.82
N GLY A 191 3.93 -15.86 3.23
CA GLY A 191 2.79 -15.02 2.82
C GLY A 191 2.18 -15.43 1.49
N LYS A 192 1.07 -14.77 1.14
CA LYS A 192 0.34 -14.96 -0.12
C LYS A 192 0.25 -13.66 -0.89
N VAL A 193 0.21 -13.71 -2.21
CA VAL A 193 0.11 -12.53 -3.08
C VAL A 193 -1.10 -12.61 -3.99
N ILE A 194 -1.91 -11.54 -3.97
CA ILE A 194 -3.13 -11.39 -4.76
C ILE A 194 -2.87 -10.38 -5.86
N ARG A 195 -3.21 -10.71 -7.10
CA ARG A 195 -3.13 -9.80 -8.25
C ARG A 195 -4.51 -9.25 -8.60
N LEU A 196 -4.62 -7.92 -8.70
CA LEU A 196 -5.78 -7.22 -9.27
C LEU A 196 -5.53 -6.90 -10.75
N THR A 197 -6.52 -7.15 -11.61
CA THR A 197 -6.34 -7.02 -13.07
C THR A 197 -6.81 -5.69 -13.66
N ARG A 198 -7.55 -4.87 -12.88
CA ARG A 198 -8.01 -3.57 -13.37
C ARG A 198 -6.85 -2.71 -13.83
N GLU A 199 -6.91 -2.23 -15.07
CA GLU A 199 -5.88 -1.42 -15.70
C GLU A 199 -6.40 -0.03 -16.03
N PHE A 200 -5.51 0.95 -15.90
CA PHE A 200 -5.71 2.33 -16.34
C PHE A 200 -4.53 2.71 -17.24
N LYS A 201 -4.59 3.89 -17.88
CA LYS A 201 -3.48 4.39 -18.72
C LYS A 201 -2.18 4.43 -17.92
N GLU A 202 -1.13 3.86 -18.51
CA GLU A 202 0.19 3.72 -17.90
C GLU A 202 1.01 5.01 -18.00
N ASP A 203 1.87 5.22 -17.01
CA ASP A 203 2.93 6.24 -17.07
C ASP A 203 4.27 5.70 -17.60
N GLY A 204 4.33 4.40 -17.93
CA GLY A 204 5.49 3.71 -18.52
C GLY A 204 6.65 3.47 -17.57
N HIS A 205 6.52 3.81 -16.29
CA HIS A 205 7.57 3.57 -15.31
C HIS A 205 7.69 2.08 -14.98
N SER A 206 8.94 1.60 -14.76
CA SER A 206 9.22 0.17 -14.46
C SER A 206 8.43 -0.39 -13.27
N SER A 207 8.07 0.43 -12.28
CA SER A 207 7.23 0.02 -11.15
C SER A 207 5.77 -0.26 -11.52
N GLU A 208 5.31 0.12 -12.70
CA GLU A 208 3.95 -0.17 -13.18
C GLU A 208 3.90 -1.36 -14.14
N THR A 209 5.03 -1.72 -14.78
CA THR A 209 5.09 -2.75 -15.82
C THR A 209 5.80 -4.05 -15.40
N ALA A 210 6.57 -4.04 -14.31
CA ALA A 210 7.40 -5.18 -13.91
C ALA A 210 6.61 -6.48 -13.62
N LEU A 211 5.33 -6.37 -13.26
CA LEU A 211 4.43 -7.51 -13.01
C LEU A 211 3.37 -7.70 -14.11
N ASP A 212 3.57 -7.13 -15.31
CA ASP A 212 2.69 -7.40 -16.44
C ASP A 212 2.92 -8.81 -16.99
N LYS A 213 1.90 -9.38 -17.65
CA LYS A 213 1.95 -10.76 -18.17
C LYS A 213 3.13 -11.02 -19.10
N ASP A 214 3.57 -10.01 -19.84
CA ASP A 214 4.69 -10.12 -20.76
C ASP A 214 6.05 -10.14 -20.03
N ASN A 215 6.09 -9.67 -18.77
CA ASN A 215 7.31 -9.51 -17.98
C ASN A 215 7.38 -10.46 -16.79
N TYR A 216 6.24 -11.04 -16.37
CA TYR A 216 6.15 -11.87 -15.17
C TYR A 216 5.14 -13.00 -15.31
N ASP A 217 5.53 -14.19 -14.86
CA ASP A 217 4.64 -15.35 -14.84
C ASP A 217 3.58 -15.22 -13.73
N TRP A 218 2.35 -15.01 -14.14
CA TRP A 218 1.21 -14.83 -13.23
C TRP A 218 0.80 -16.09 -12.46
N SER A 219 1.33 -17.27 -12.80
CA SER A 219 1.16 -18.48 -11.99
C SER A 219 1.81 -18.35 -10.60
N ASN A 220 2.70 -17.40 -10.41
CA ASN A 220 3.31 -17.09 -9.11
C ASN A 220 2.39 -16.34 -8.15
N PHE A 221 1.27 -15.77 -8.62
CA PHE A 221 0.26 -15.20 -7.72
C PHE A 221 -0.62 -16.31 -7.13
N ASP A 222 -0.92 -16.22 -5.84
CA ASP A 222 -1.79 -17.18 -5.17
C ASP A 222 -3.25 -17.03 -5.59
N LEU A 223 -3.67 -15.80 -5.90
CA LEU A 223 -4.99 -15.48 -6.43
C LEU A 223 -4.90 -14.34 -7.45
N ILE A 224 -5.76 -14.40 -8.46
CA ILE A 224 -5.97 -13.34 -9.43
C ILE A 224 -7.44 -12.94 -9.38
N ILE A 225 -7.71 -11.64 -9.23
CA ILE A 225 -9.06 -11.07 -9.17
C ILE A 225 -9.25 -10.18 -10.39
N ASP A 226 -10.20 -10.55 -11.22
CA ASP A 226 -10.67 -9.68 -12.29
C ASP A 226 -11.70 -8.70 -11.74
N ASN A 227 -11.28 -7.45 -11.58
CA ASN A 227 -12.10 -6.36 -11.07
C ASN A 227 -12.30 -5.23 -12.09
N ALA A 228 -12.08 -5.50 -13.36
CA ALA A 228 -12.08 -4.48 -14.42
C ALA A 228 -13.41 -3.73 -14.58
N SER A 229 -14.55 -4.42 -14.41
CA SER A 229 -15.89 -3.87 -14.63
C SER A 229 -16.78 -3.82 -13.38
N ASN A 230 -16.23 -4.04 -12.19
CA ASN A 230 -17.03 -4.23 -11.00
C ASN A 230 -17.39 -2.90 -10.30
N SER A 231 -18.61 -2.83 -9.79
CA SER A 231 -18.97 -1.84 -8.78
C SER A 231 -18.16 -2.05 -7.50
N THR A 232 -18.14 -1.08 -6.60
CA THR A 232 -17.49 -1.24 -5.29
C THR A 232 -18.07 -2.41 -4.51
N GLU A 233 -19.40 -2.61 -4.56
CA GLU A 233 -20.10 -3.71 -3.89
C GLU A 233 -19.72 -5.07 -4.48
N ASP A 234 -19.64 -5.19 -5.81
CA ASP A 234 -19.21 -6.42 -6.49
C ASP A 234 -17.77 -6.76 -6.13
N PHE A 235 -16.92 -5.76 -6.09
CA PHE A 235 -15.53 -5.96 -5.69
C PHE A 235 -15.41 -6.40 -4.23
N CYS A 236 -16.18 -5.80 -3.31
CA CYS A 236 -16.23 -6.23 -1.91
C CYS A 236 -16.69 -7.69 -1.78
N ARG A 237 -17.71 -8.12 -2.54
CA ARG A 237 -18.15 -9.54 -2.56
C ARG A 237 -17.06 -10.50 -3.07
N GLN A 238 -16.25 -10.07 -4.04
CA GLN A 238 -15.11 -10.86 -4.48
C GLN A 238 -14.03 -10.96 -3.39
N ILE A 239 -13.79 -9.89 -2.62
CA ILE A 239 -12.84 -9.90 -1.51
C ILE A 239 -13.32 -10.86 -0.41
N ASP A 240 -14.62 -10.94 -0.10
CA ASP A 240 -15.15 -11.94 0.84
C ASP A 240 -14.84 -13.37 0.38
N GLY A 241 -15.00 -13.64 -0.92
CA GLY A 241 -14.61 -14.93 -1.49
C GLY A 241 -13.11 -15.24 -1.35
N VAL A 242 -12.26 -14.20 -1.39
CA VAL A 242 -10.82 -14.32 -1.15
C VAL A 242 -10.52 -14.59 0.32
N LEU A 243 -11.13 -13.85 1.25
CA LEU A 243 -10.95 -14.04 2.68
C LEU A 243 -11.30 -15.46 3.11
N ASN A 244 -12.40 -16.02 2.57
CA ASN A 244 -12.80 -17.40 2.79
C ASN A 244 -11.76 -18.40 2.25
N LYS A 245 -11.26 -18.22 1.02
CA LYS A 245 -10.25 -19.11 0.42
C LYS A 245 -8.89 -19.07 1.15
N LEU A 246 -8.56 -17.93 1.74
CA LEU A 246 -7.31 -17.75 2.47
C LEU A 246 -7.41 -18.18 3.94
N GLU A 247 -8.56 -18.70 4.38
CA GLU A 247 -8.83 -19.10 5.77
C GLU A 247 -8.63 -17.93 6.76
N LEU A 248 -8.80 -16.70 6.29
CA LEU A 248 -8.70 -15.50 7.12
C LEU A 248 -10.03 -15.18 7.84
N THR A 249 -11.01 -16.05 7.71
CA THR A 249 -12.35 -15.96 8.33
C THR A 249 -12.45 -16.68 9.68
N CYS A 250 -11.39 -17.36 10.10
CA CYS A 250 -11.37 -18.10 11.39
C CYS A 250 -10.92 -17.26 12.56
#